data_d6d188fbf5c0863a808e1d4bc0155d59
#
_entry.id   d6d188fbf5c0863a808e1d4bc0155d59
#
_cell.length_a   1.000
_cell.length_b   1.000
_cell.length_c   1.000
_cell.angle_alpha   90.00
_cell.angle_beta   90.00
_cell.angle_gamma   90.00
#
_symmetry.space_group_name_H-M   'P 1'
#
loop_
_entity.id
_entity.type
_entity.pdbx_description
1 polymer ?
#
loop_
_entity_poly.entity_id
_entity_poly.type
_entity_poly.pdbx_seq_one_letter_code
_entity_poly.pdbx_strand_id
1 'polypeptide(L)'
;MEQLINIPDAVFLGHVGEVELGASAIAGIYYLAIYMLGFGFSIGLQVMIARRNGECDYGKAGKIFFQGFFFLSGLAILLCLLMQASSSFILGRLISSPEIYRAVIQYLDWRSFGLLFSFPFLAIRSFLVGITCTRALSWAAAVAVVINIPLNYILIFVGGLGISGAAIASSLAEMGSLAMLLFYVWLKIDKGKYGLKPVYDGKLLVDVLSLSVWSMLHAFISVAPWLLFFVAVEHLGKTELAISNITRSVSAVFFVIVNSFAVTTGSLVSNAIGAGERRAVFIICRKILRLGYSAGFPLIGVAVCYNRLIIGIYTDNELLTEQAFIPFVVTLLNYTFALPGYVYLNAVGGTGKTRITFLFQVTTTVVYLGYLYWLSACTHASLAIYLTAEYLFVILLALQSVFYLRSKQY
;
A
#
# COMPACT_ATOMS: atom_id res chain seq x y z
N MET A 1 -3.23 0.89 7.20
CA MET A 1 -2.82 0.53 8.57
C MET A 1 -1.33 0.71 8.75
N GLU A 2 -0.47 0.10 7.95
CA GLU A 2 0.99 0.26 8.07
C GLU A 2 1.48 1.70 8.07
N GLN A 3 0.98 2.54 7.18
CA GLN A 3 1.34 3.97 7.16
C GLN A 3 1.02 4.70 8.48
N LEU A 4 -0.08 4.31 9.13
CA LEU A 4 -0.50 4.90 10.42
C LEU A 4 0.36 4.44 11.60
N ILE A 5 1.01 3.29 11.49
CA ILE A 5 1.95 2.75 12.49
C ILE A 5 3.34 3.35 12.25
N ASN A 6 3.81 3.42 11.00
CA ASN A 6 5.15 3.89 10.67
C ASN A 6 5.38 5.37 11.00
N ILE A 7 4.35 6.24 10.96
CA ILE A 7 4.48 7.65 11.29
C ILE A 7 4.86 7.85 12.77
N PRO A 8 4.10 7.34 13.76
CA PRO A 8 4.51 7.38 15.16
C PRO A 8 5.90 6.78 15.42
N ASP A 9 6.20 5.61 14.82
CA ASP A 9 7.50 4.96 14.99
C ASP A 9 8.64 5.91 14.58
N ALA A 10 8.52 6.57 13.41
CA ALA A 10 9.53 7.51 12.93
C ALA A 10 9.67 8.74 13.85
N VAL A 11 8.54 9.25 14.39
CA VAL A 11 8.57 10.37 15.34
C VAL A 11 9.30 9.98 16.63
N PHE A 12 8.98 8.83 17.21
CA PHE A 12 9.62 8.38 18.44
C PHE A 12 11.11 8.07 18.23
N LEU A 13 11.46 7.39 17.13
CA LEU A 13 12.86 7.06 16.82
C LEU A 13 13.71 8.29 16.48
N GLY A 14 13.11 9.34 15.90
CA GLY A 14 13.78 10.62 15.70
C GLY A 14 14.23 11.28 17.00
N HIS A 15 13.55 11.01 18.14
CA HIS A 15 13.97 11.46 19.47
C HIS A 15 15.00 10.55 20.13
N VAL A 16 15.23 9.34 19.61
CA VAL A 16 16.28 8.42 20.11
C VAL A 16 17.61 8.78 19.47
N GLY A 17 17.67 8.95 18.15
CA GLY A 17 18.87 9.30 17.43
C GLY A 17 18.75 9.24 15.91
N GLU A 18 19.69 9.89 15.23
CA GLU A 18 19.74 9.92 13.76
C GLU A 18 20.03 8.53 13.17
N VAL A 19 20.81 7.70 13.86
CA VAL A 19 21.13 6.35 13.42
C VAL A 19 19.90 5.47 13.46
N GLU A 20 19.11 5.52 14.53
CA GLU A 20 17.89 4.73 14.70
C GLU A 20 16.81 5.16 13.72
N LEU A 21 16.66 6.47 13.48
CA LEU A 21 15.74 7.00 12.49
C LEU A 21 16.12 6.53 11.07
N GLY A 22 17.39 6.67 10.69
CA GLY A 22 17.90 6.23 9.40
C GLY A 22 17.77 4.72 9.20
N ALA A 23 18.08 3.94 10.25
CA ALA A 23 17.97 2.50 10.24
C ALA A 23 16.51 2.04 10.08
N SER A 24 15.57 2.68 10.78
CA SER A 24 14.13 2.36 10.65
C SER A 24 13.59 2.62 9.25
N ALA A 25 14.08 3.65 8.57
CA ALA A 25 13.71 3.95 7.19
C ALA A 25 14.15 2.84 6.22
N ILE A 26 15.41 2.38 6.31
CA ILE A 26 15.95 1.28 5.48
C ILE A 26 15.21 -0.02 5.78
N ALA A 27 15.07 -0.36 7.06
CA ALA A 27 14.36 -1.56 7.51
C ALA A 27 12.89 -1.53 7.09
N GLY A 28 12.24 -0.36 7.15
CA GLY A 28 10.86 -0.17 6.73
C GLY A 28 10.65 -0.44 5.24
N ILE A 29 11.56 0.01 4.37
CA ILE A 29 11.50 -0.27 2.92
C ILE A 29 11.66 -1.78 2.66
N TYR A 30 12.61 -2.42 3.33
CA TYR A 30 12.83 -3.86 3.20
C TYR A 30 11.60 -4.66 3.65
N TYR A 31 11.03 -4.33 4.80
CA TYR A 31 9.80 -4.93 5.31
C TYR A 31 8.61 -4.68 4.38
N LEU A 32 8.46 -3.46 3.87
CA LEU A 32 7.40 -3.10 2.94
C LEU A 32 7.44 -3.93 1.65
N ALA A 33 8.62 -4.18 1.09
CA ALA A 33 8.77 -4.99 -0.11
C ALA A 33 8.24 -6.43 0.12
N ILE A 34 8.54 -7.02 1.27
CA ILE A 34 8.04 -8.33 1.67
C ILE A 34 6.53 -8.31 1.92
N TYR A 35 6.06 -7.30 2.65
CA TYR A 35 4.63 -7.10 2.94
C TYR A 35 3.78 -6.97 1.66
N MET A 36 4.32 -6.33 0.62
CA MET A 36 3.61 -6.15 -0.66
C MET A 36 3.26 -7.48 -1.34
N LEU A 37 3.98 -8.56 -1.08
CA LEU A 37 3.62 -9.90 -1.57
C LEU A 37 2.29 -10.37 -0.93
N GLY A 38 2.18 -10.28 0.38
CA GLY A 38 0.93 -10.63 1.09
C GLY A 38 -0.23 -9.69 0.73
N PHE A 39 0.06 -8.39 0.62
CA PHE A 39 -0.93 -7.38 0.22
C PHE A 39 -1.47 -7.65 -1.19
N GLY A 40 -0.60 -7.92 -2.16
CA GLY A 40 -1.01 -8.27 -3.52
C GLY A 40 -1.86 -9.53 -3.57
N PHE A 41 -1.49 -10.59 -2.82
CA PHE A 41 -2.33 -11.78 -2.68
C PHE A 41 -3.70 -11.44 -2.12
N SER A 42 -3.75 -10.60 -1.10
CA SER A 42 -4.99 -10.20 -0.43
C SER A 42 -5.97 -9.49 -1.38
N ILE A 43 -5.48 -8.74 -2.37
CA ILE A 43 -6.31 -8.10 -3.40
C ILE A 43 -6.96 -9.15 -4.30
N GLY A 44 -6.20 -10.15 -4.75
CA GLY A 44 -6.74 -11.25 -5.56
C GLY A 44 -7.79 -12.06 -4.80
N LEU A 45 -7.51 -12.38 -3.54
CA LEU A 45 -8.44 -13.05 -2.63
C LEU A 45 -9.74 -12.24 -2.46
N GLN A 46 -9.64 -10.93 -2.24
CA GLN A 46 -10.77 -10.01 -2.11
C GLN A 46 -11.66 -10.03 -3.35
N VAL A 47 -11.08 -10.01 -4.55
CA VAL A 47 -11.82 -10.06 -5.82
C VAL A 47 -12.62 -11.35 -5.95
N MET A 48 -12.04 -12.50 -5.59
CA MET A 48 -12.75 -13.78 -5.65
C MET A 48 -13.91 -13.86 -4.65
N ILE A 49 -13.68 -13.42 -3.41
CA ILE A 49 -14.72 -13.38 -2.37
C ILE A 49 -15.84 -12.43 -2.79
N ALA A 50 -15.51 -11.24 -3.28
CA ALA A 50 -16.47 -10.26 -3.76
C ALA A 50 -17.35 -10.79 -4.88
N ARG A 51 -16.78 -11.55 -5.81
CA ARG A 51 -17.53 -12.19 -6.89
C ARG A 51 -18.55 -13.19 -6.35
N ARG A 52 -18.13 -14.10 -5.46
CA ARG A 52 -19.05 -15.09 -4.87
C ARG A 52 -20.13 -14.44 -4.02
N ASN A 53 -19.79 -13.35 -3.33
CA ASN A 53 -20.78 -12.57 -2.59
C ASN A 53 -21.83 -11.95 -3.54
N GLY A 54 -21.43 -11.42 -4.69
CA GLY A 54 -22.35 -10.91 -5.71
C GLY A 54 -23.21 -11.99 -6.36
N GLU A 55 -22.67 -13.22 -6.54
CA GLU A 55 -23.40 -14.40 -7.00
C GLU A 55 -24.35 -14.99 -5.93
N CYS A 56 -24.38 -14.41 -4.72
CA CYS A 56 -25.09 -14.95 -3.55
C CYS A 56 -24.61 -16.34 -3.10
N ASP A 57 -23.44 -16.80 -3.58
CA ASP A 57 -22.79 -18.04 -3.16
C ASP A 57 -21.91 -17.80 -1.92
N TYR A 58 -22.58 -17.48 -0.83
CA TYR A 58 -21.92 -17.08 0.42
C TYR A 58 -21.07 -18.22 1.02
N GLY A 59 -21.53 -19.47 0.90
CA GLY A 59 -20.78 -20.62 1.39
C GLY A 59 -19.45 -20.82 0.68
N LYS A 60 -19.40 -20.57 -0.64
CA LYS A 60 -18.16 -20.62 -1.41
C LYS A 60 -17.24 -19.43 -1.09
N ALA A 61 -17.81 -18.26 -0.81
CA ALA A 61 -17.03 -17.10 -0.34
C ALA A 61 -16.27 -17.41 0.95
N GLY A 62 -16.92 -18.09 1.93
CA GLY A 62 -16.27 -18.52 3.17
C GLY A 62 -15.20 -19.60 2.95
N LYS A 63 -15.41 -20.56 2.04
CA LYS A 63 -14.39 -21.55 1.68
C LYS A 63 -13.16 -20.89 1.05
N ILE A 64 -13.34 -19.94 0.13
CA ILE A 64 -12.26 -19.15 -0.48
C ILE A 64 -11.49 -18.36 0.58
N PHE A 65 -12.19 -17.76 1.52
CA PHE A 65 -11.56 -17.05 2.64
C PHE A 65 -10.60 -17.95 3.41
N PHE A 66 -11.01 -19.17 3.77
CA PHE A 66 -10.13 -20.09 4.52
C PHE A 66 -8.91 -20.55 3.71
N GLN A 67 -9.05 -20.77 2.39
CA GLN A 67 -7.88 -21.07 1.55
C GLN A 67 -6.87 -19.92 1.59
N GLY A 68 -7.36 -18.67 1.44
CA GLY A 68 -6.51 -17.47 1.53
C GLY A 68 -5.89 -17.26 2.92
N PHE A 69 -6.66 -17.53 3.97
CA PHE A 69 -6.18 -17.41 5.35
C PHE A 69 -5.07 -18.43 5.65
N PHE A 70 -5.24 -19.69 5.26
CA PHE A 70 -4.20 -20.71 5.43
C PHE A 70 -2.94 -20.40 4.63
N PHE A 71 -3.12 -19.98 3.37
CA PHE A 71 -1.97 -19.62 2.53
C PHE A 71 -1.21 -18.42 3.09
N LEU A 72 -1.90 -17.33 3.44
CA LEU A 72 -1.25 -16.13 4.00
C LEU A 72 -0.59 -16.43 5.34
N SER A 73 -1.20 -17.24 6.20
CA SER A 73 -0.58 -17.65 7.47
C SER A 73 0.68 -18.49 7.24
N GLY A 74 0.66 -19.44 6.30
CA GLY A 74 1.84 -20.21 5.93
C GLY A 74 2.93 -19.35 5.28
N LEU A 75 2.53 -18.44 4.39
CA LEU A 75 3.44 -17.49 3.76
C LEU A 75 4.07 -16.52 4.80
N ALA A 76 3.32 -16.09 5.81
CA ALA A 76 3.83 -15.29 6.91
C ALA A 76 4.96 -15.99 7.67
N ILE A 77 4.77 -17.26 8.01
CA ILE A 77 5.79 -18.08 8.69
C ILE A 77 7.02 -18.23 7.79
N LEU A 78 6.82 -18.58 6.52
CA LEU A 78 7.91 -18.74 5.57
C LEU A 78 8.72 -17.45 5.41
N LEU A 79 8.05 -16.32 5.19
CA LEU A 79 8.71 -15.03 4.97
C LEU A 79 9.36 -14.49 6.26
N CYS A 80 8.75 -14.74 7.42
CA CYS A 80 9.38 -14.41 8.71
C CYS A 80 10.70 -15.17 8.88
N LEU A 81 10.72 -16.49 8.64
CA LEU A 81 11.93 -17.30 8.71
C LEU A 81 12.98 -16.89 7.67
N LEU A 82 12.55 -16.65 6.42
CA LEU A 82 13.44 -16.18 5.36
C LEU A 82 14.04 -14.82 5.69
N MET A 83 13.23 -13.92 6.24
CA MET A 83 13.67 -12.58 6.63
C MET A 83 14.74 -12.68 7.74
N GLN A 84 14.52 -13.49 8.76
CA GLN A 84 15.51 -13.71 9.82
C GLN A 84 16.80 -14.37 9.31
N ALA A 85 16.70 -15.34 8.41
CA ALA A 85 17.86 -16.03 7.87
C ALA A 85 18.66 -15.20 6.84
N SER A 86 17.98 -14.34 6.05
CA SER A 86 18.59 -13.68 4.88
C SER A 86 18.91 -12.20 5.08
N SER A 87 18.26 -11.51 6.02
CA SER A 87 18.44 -10.06 6.21
C SER A 87 19.90 -9.68 6.47
N SER A 88 20.59 -10.40 7.34
CA SER A 88 22.01 -10.16 7.64
C SER A 88 22.91 -10.30 6.41
N PHE A 89 22.66 -11.29 5.56
CA PHE A 89 23.44 -11.52 4.35
C PHE A 89 23.16 -10.46 3.26
N ILE A 90 21.90 -10.11 3.05
CA ILE A 90 21.49 -9.16 2.00
C ILE A 90 21.94 -7.75 2.41
N LEU A 91 21.59 -7.31 3.62
CA LEU A 91 21.81 -5.95 4.09
C LEU A 91 23.28 -5.69 4.44
N GLY A 92 24.03 -6.71 4.85
CA GLY A 92 25.46 -6.60 5.08
C GLY A 92 26.30 -6.28 3.83
N ARG A 93 25.70 -6.47 2.62
CA ARG A 93 26.33 -6.07 1.34
C ARG A 93 25.86 -4.71 0.87
N LEU A 94 24.75 -4.20 1.38
CA LEU A 94 24.14 -2.95 0.93
C LEU A 94 24.46 -1.78 1.85
N ILE A 95 24.65 -2.03 3.14
CA ILE A 95 24.86 -1.00 4.16
C ILE A 95 26.34 -0.88 4.49
N SER A 96 26.93 0.26 4.22
CA SER A 96 28.35 0.53 4.47
C SER A 96 28.67 0.90 5.91
N SER A 97 27.72 1.52 6.64
CA SER A 97 27.91 1.93 8.04
C SER A 97 27.62 0.77 9.00
N PRO A 98 28.59 0.34 9.82
CA PRO A 98 28.40 -0.75 10.80
C PRO A 98 27.35 -0.42 11.87
N GLU A 99 27.20 0.87 12.24
CA GLU A 99 26.24 1.33 13.24
C GLU A 99 24.81 1.22 12.70
N ILE A 100 24.57 1.75 11.51
CA ILE A 100 23.26 1.66 10.83
C ILE A 100 22.93 0.19 10.56
N TYR A 101 23.88 -0.62 10.12
CA TYR A 101 23.67 -2.04 9.88
C TYR A 101 23.17 -2.76 11.14
N ARG A 102 23.84 -2.56 12.30
CA ARG A 102 23.43 -3.18 13.56
C ARG A 102 22.01 -2.77 13.96
N ALA A 103 21.70 -1.47 13.86
CA ALA A 103 20.38 -0.95 14.18
C ALA A 103 19.29 -1.53 13.25
N VAL A 104 19.57 -1.65 11.93
CA VAL A 104 18.65 -2.25 10.96
C VAL A 104 18.36 -3.71 11.30
N ILE A 105 19.40 -4.52 11.62
CA ILE A 105 19.20 -5.93 11.98
C ILE A 105 18.41 -6.05 13.29
N GLN A 106 18.76 -5.27 14.32
CA GLN A 106 18.01 -5.25 15.58
C GLN A 106 16.52 -4.92 15.38
N TYR A 107 16.20 -3.99 14.48
CA TYR A 107 14.82 -3.67 14.14
C TYR A 107 14.13 -4.83 13.44
N LEU A 108 14.75 -5.41 12.41
CA LEU A 108 14.17 -6.47 11.58
C LEU A 108 13.98 -7.79 12.34
N ASP A 109 14.86 -8.12 13.28
CA ASP A 109 14.73 -9.32 14.13
C ASP A 109 13.39 -9.35 14.87
N TRP A 110 12.93 -8.22 15.37
CA TRP A 110 11.63 -8.10 16.04
C TRP A 110 10.50 -7.77 15.08
N ARG A 111 10.74 -6.95 14.08
CA ARG A 111 9.69 -6.52 13.11
C ARG A 111 9.22 -7.67 12.23
N SER A 112 10.06 -8.65 11.94
CA SER A 112 9.71 -9.85 11.16
C SER A 112 8.54 -10.63 11.76
N PHE A 113 8.41 -10.66 13.09
CA PHE A 113 7.26 -11.28 13.77
C PHE A 113 5.94 -10.57 13.47
N GLY A 114 5.96 -9.31 13.11
CA GLY A 114 4.79 -8.58 12.66
C GLY A 114 4.08 -9.23 11.45
N LEU A 115 4.84 -9.92 10.57
CA LEU A 115 4.26 -10.65 9.44
C LEU A 115 3.25 -11.72 9.88
N LEU A 116 3.50 -12.37 11.05
CA LEU A 116 2.62 -13.40 11.58
C LEU A 116 1.24 -12.88 11.96
N PHE A 117 1.12 -11.58 12.20
CA PHE A 117 -0.14 -10.92 12.54
C PHE A 117 -0.73 -10.15 11.35
N SER A 118 0.12 -9.48 10.57
CA SER A 118 -0.32 -8.66 9.45
C SER A 118 -0.86 -9.49 8.28
N PHE A 119 -0.34 -10.68 7.98
CA PHE A 119 -0.83 -11.49 6.88
C PHE A 119 -2.19 -12.13 7.15
N PRO A 120 -2.46 -12.77 8.31
CA PRO A 120 -3.81 -13.18 8.69
C PRO A 120 -4.80 -12.00 8.74
N PHE A 121 -4.34 -10.82 9.20
CA PHE A 121 -5.13 -9.59 9.13
C PHE A 121 -5.53 -9.26 7.68
N LEU A 122 -4.60 -9.36 6.71
CA LEU A 122 -4.88 -9.12 5.29
C LEU A 122 -5.93 -10.10 4.74
N ALA A 123 -5.93 -11.38 5.18
CA ALA A 123 -6.95 -12.35 4.79
C ALA A 123 -8.34 -11.94 5.29
N ILE A 124 -8.45 -11.58 6.58
CA ILE A 124 -9.73 -11.15 7.17
C ILE A 124 -10.20 -9.83 6.54
N ARG A 125 -9.28 -8.89 6.31
CA ARG A 125 -9.54 -7.65 5.58
C ARG A 125 -10.16 -7.93 4.20
N SER A 126 -9.55 -8.85 3.44
CA SER A 126 -10.04 -9.24 2.11
C SER A 126 -11.44 -9.80 2.16
N PHE A 127 -11.75 -10.61 3.16
CA PHE A 127 -13.08 -11.14 3.40
C PHE A 127 -14.09 -10.02 3.69
N LEU A 128 -13.80 -9.16 4.65
CA LEU A 128 -14.70 -8.08 5.06
C LEU A 128 -14.95 -7.07 3.93
N VAL A 129 -13.92 -6.69 3.18
CA VAL A 129 -14.07 -5.81 2.01
C VAL A 129 -14.84 -6.50 0.89
N GLY A 130 -14.57 -7.78 0.66
CA GLY A 130 -15.26 -8.59 -0.35
C GLY A 130 -16.76 -8.71 -0.12
N ILE A 131 -17.18 -8.85 1.15
CA ILE A 131 -18.60 -8.87 1.55
C ILE A 131 -19.17 -7.47 1.85
N THR A 132 -18.45 -6.40 1.51
CA THR A 132 -18.84 -4.99 1.69
C THR A 132 -19.04 -4.56 3.16
N CYS A 133 -18.41 -5.23 4.13
CA CYS A 133 -18.49 -4.96 5.56
C CYS A 133 -17.22 -4.27 6.07
N THR A 134 -17.02 -2.98 5.74
CA THR A 134 -15.75 -2.27 5.93
C THR A 134 -15.61 -1.52 7.26
N ARG A 135 -16.70 -1.33 8.04
CA ARG A 135 -16.67 -0.57 9.31
C ARG A 135 -15.64 -1.10 10.32
N ALA A 136 -15.46 -2.42 10.37
CA ALA A 136 -14.49 -3.05 11.26
C ALA A 136 -13.06 -2.62 10.99
N LEU A 137 -12.72 -2.32 9.74
CA LEU A 137 -11.35 -1.94 9.35
C LEU A 137 -10.94 -0.58 9.91
N SER A 138 -11.88 0.36 10.02
CA SER A 138 -11.62 1.66 10.65
C SER A 138 -11.36 1.51 12.15
N TRP A 139 -12.13 0.65 12.83
CA TRP A 139 -11.89 0.33 14.24
C TRP A 139 -10.56 -0.40 14.44
N ALA A 140 -10.22 -1.35 13.57
CA ALA A 140 -8.93 -2.04 13.65
C ALA A 140 -7.74 -1.08 13.46
N ALA A 141 -7.87 -0.11 12.55
CA ALA A 141 -6.86 0.92 12.36
C ALA A 141 -6.73 1.84 13.58
N ALA A 142 -7.86 2.23 14.20
CA ALA A 142 -7.85 3.00 15.44
C ALA A 142 -7.19 2.24 16.59
N VAL A 143 -7.50 0.95 16.76
CA VAL A 143 -6.90 0.08 17.78
C VAL A 143 -5.38 -0.04 17.56
N ALA A 144 -4.93 -0.17 16.30
CA ALA A 144 -3.50 -0.20 15.99
C ALA A 144 -2.77 1.04 16.52
N VAL A 145 -3.29 2.24 16.22
CA VAL A 145 -2.69 3.51 16.64
C VAL A 145 -2.73 3.67 18.16
N VAL A 146 -3.87 3.37 18.78
CA VAL A 146 -4.06 3.47 20.24
C VAL A 146 -3.12 2.51 21.00
N ILE A 147 -2.80 1.36 20.45
CA ILE A 147 -1.83 0.42 21.05
C ILE A 147 -0.39 0.86 20.73
N ASN A 148 -0.11 1.25 19.48
CA ASN A 148 1.24 1.56 19.02
C ASN A 148 1.86 2.75 19.77
N ILE A 149 1.13 3.87 19.92
CA ILE A 149 1.67 5.10 20.53
C ILE A 149 2.12 4.89 21.99
N PRO A 150 1.30 4.34 22.91
CA PRO A 150 1.74 4.09 24.27
C PRO A 150 2.85 3.04 24.37
N LEU A 151 2.78 1.99 23.54
CA LEU A 151 3.82 0.95 23.56
C LEU A 151 5.15 1.48 23.04
N ASN A 152 5.17 2.34 22.02
CA ASN A 152 6.39 3.01 21.57
C ASN A 152 7.02 3.79 22.73
N TYR A 153 6.24 4.62 23.42
CA TYR A 153 6.76 5.38 24.56
C TYR A 153 7.33 4.47 25.67
N ILE A 154 6.56 3.44 26.05
CA ILE A 154 6.96 2.53 27.13
C ILE A 154 8.19 1.71 26.74
N LEU A 155 8.21 1.10 25.54
CA LEU A 155 9.30 0.17 25.17
C LEU A 155 10.57 0.91 24.76
N ILE A 156 10.44 2.06 24.09
CA ILE A 156 11.61 2.84 23.64
C ILE A 156 12.28 3.56 24.80
N PHE A 157 11.51 4.32 25.60
CA PHE A 157 12.09 5.22 26.61
C PHE A 157 12.08 4.62 28.02
N VAL A 158 10.97 4.05 28.48
CA VAL A 158 10.89 3.48 29.84
C VAL A 158 11.62 2.15 29.91
N GLY A 159 11.43 1.29 28.90
CA GLY A 159 12.09 -0.02 28.78
C GLY A 159 13.52 0.05 28.26
N GLY A 160 13.95 1.18 27.71
CA GLY A 160 15.31 1.37 27.20
C GLY A 160 15.66 0.47 25.99
N LEU A 161 14.66 -0.08 25.28
CA LEU A 161 14.87 -0.99 24.16
C LEU A 161 15.23 -0.28 22.85
N GLY A 162 15.15 1.05 22.80
CA GLY A 162 15.49 1.84 21.62
C GLY A 162 14.74 1.38 20.38
N ILE A 163 15.48 1.14 19.29
CA ILE A 163 14.91 0.76 17.98
C ILE A 163 14.19 -0.61 18.03
N SER A 164 14.65 -1.56 18.85
CA SER A 164 13.95 -2.84 19.06
C SER A 164 12.58 -2.63 19.69
N GLY A 165 12.47 -1.66 20.61
CA GLY A 165 11.21 -1.29 21.25
C GLY A 165 10.15 -0.82 20.24
N ALA A 166 10.53 -0.02 19.26
CA ALA A 166 9.64 0.42 18.18
C ALA A 166 9.14 -0.79 17.35
N ALA A 167 10.02 -1.70 16.97
CA ALA A 167 9.66 -2.89 16.20
C ALA A 167 8.69 -3.82 16.95
N ILE A 168 8.89 -3.99 18.25
CA ILE A 168 8.00 -4.78 19.12
C ILE A 168 6.66 -4.07 19.27
N ALA A 169 6.63 -2.75 19.50
CA ALA A 169 5.40 -1.96 19.62
C ALA A 169 4.53 -2.09 18.39
N SER A 170 5.14 -1.99 17.20
CA SER A 170 4.46 -2.12 15.92
C SER A 170 3.91 -3.53 15.70
N SER A 171 4.68 -4.58 16.02
CA SER A 171 4.22 -5.97 15.92
C SER A 171 3.06 -6.27 16.88
N LEU A 172 3.09 -5.73 18.10
CA LEU A 172 1.99 -5.84 19.06
C LEU A 172 0.75 -5.05 18.65
N ALA A 173 0.91 -3.89 18.02
CA ALA A 173 -0.20 -3.13 17.47
C ALA A 173 -0.91 -3.89 16.32
N GLU A 174 -0.15 -4.56 15.46
CA GLU A 174 -0.68 -5.45 14.42
C GLU A 174 -1.43 -6.65 15.05
N MET A 175 -0.88 -7.24 16.09
CA MET A 175 -1.55 -8.31 16.85
C MET A 175 -2.88 -7.83 17.45
N GLY A 176 -2.90 -6.64 18.04
CA GLY A 176 -4.13 -6.05 18.59
C GLY A 176 -5.19 -5.79 17.52
N SER A 177 -4.77 -5.31 16.35
CA SER A 177 -5.65 -5.11 15.20
C SER A 177 -6.22 -6.42 14.66
N LEU A 178 -5.39 -7.47 14.58
CA LEU A 178 -5.84 -8.81 14.18
C LEU A 178 -6.86 -9.36 15.19
N ALA A 179 -6.56 -9.26 16.48
CA ALA A 179 -7.46 -9.72 17.54
C ALA A 179 -8.82 -8.99 17.49
N MET A 180 -8.80 -7.69 17.25
CA MET A 180 -10.02 -6.89 17.06
C MET A 180 -10.85 -7.36 15.86
N LEU A 181 -10.22 -7.63 14.70
CA LEU A 181 -10.94 -8.14 13.53
C LEU A 181 -11.49 -9.54 13.75
N LEU A 182 -10.73 -10.43 14.38
CA LEU A 182 -11.20 -11.78 14.74
C LEU A 182 -12.43 -11.70 15.66
N PHE A 183 -12.36 -10.85 16.68
CA PHE A 183 -13.48 -10.60 17.61
C PHE A 183 -14.71 -10.04 16.88
N TYR A 184 -14.51 -9.08 15.97
CA TYR A 184 -15.59 -8.54 15.15
C TYR A 184 -16.25 -9.60 14.27
N VAL A 185 -15.45 -10.42 13.56
CA VAL A 185 -15.96 -11.51 12.73
C VAL A 185 -16.73 -12.52 13.57
N TRP A 186 -16.20 -12.82 14.77
CA TRP A 186 -16.84 -13.76 15.67
C TRP A 186 -18.23 -13.29 16.16
N LEU A 187 -18.38 -11.98 16.43
CA LEU A 187 -19.62 -11.40 16.98
C LEU A 187 -20.63 -10.95 15.92
N LYS A 188 -20.17 -10.41 14.79
CA LYS A 188 -21.04 -9.65 13.87
C LYS A 188 -21.28 -10.36 12.53
N ILE A 189 -20.47 -11.33 12.18
CA ILE A 189 -20.61 -12.05 10.89
C ILE A 189 -21.40 -13.34 11.11
N ASP A 190 -22.43 -13.50 10.29
CA ASP A 190 -23.24 -14.75 10.28
C ASP A 190 -22.39 -15.91 9.72
N LYS A 191 -21.90 -16.73 10.65
CA LYS A 191 -21.06 -17.90 10.35
C LYS A 191 -21.83 -18.97 9.55
N GLY A 192 -23.13 -19.09 9.77
CA GLY A 192 -24.00 -20.02 9.05
C GLY A 192 -24.14 -19.60 7.59
N LYS A 193 -24.46 -18.32 7.36
CA LYS A 193 -24.61 -17.75 6.01
C LYS A 193 -23.37 -17.91 5.16
N TYR A 194 -22.19 -17.60 5.69
CA TYR A 194 -20.93 -17.68 4.96
C TYR A 194 -20.24 -19.04 5.09
N GLY A 195 -20.81 -20.00 5.78
CA GLY A 195 -20.23 -21.32 5.96
C GLY A 195 -18.80 -21.26 6.51
N LEU A 196 -18.57 -20.41 7.54
CA LEU A 196 -17.23 -20.18 8.11
C LEU A 196 -16.76 -21.39 8.91
N LYS A 197 -16.47 -22.47 8.21
CA LYS A 197 -15.83 -23.67 8.75
C LYS A 197 -14.43 -23.82 8.13
N PRO A 198 -13.39 -24.05 8.92
CA PRO A 198 -12.03 -24.23 8.42
C PRO A 198 -11.93 -25.56 7.66
N VAL A 199 -12.11 -25.50 6.34
CA VAL A 199 -11.98 -26.65 5.45
C VAL A 199 -10.90 -26.34 4.43
N TYR A 200 -9.92 -27.24 4.31
CA TYR A 200 -8.88 -27.15 3.29
C TYR A 200 -9.34 -27.82 1.99
N ASP A 201 -9.23 -27.10 0.88
CA ASP A 201 -9.51 -27.59 -0.48
C ASP A 201 -8.38 -27.17 -1.41
N GLY A 202 -7.50 -28.10 -1.74
CA GLY A 202 -6.31 -27.83 -2.56
C GLY A 202 -6.65 -27.37 -3.97
N LYS A 203 -7.75 -27.82 -4.58
CA LYS A 203 -8.16 -27.35 -5.91
C LYS A 203 -8.60 -25.89 -5.86
N LEU A 204 -9.38 -25.54 -4.86
CA LEU A 204 -9.83 -24.17 -4.65
C LEU A 204 -8.64 -23.25 -4.31
N LEU A 205 -7.65 -23.74 -3.58
CA LEU A 205 -6.41 -22.98 -3.31
C LEU A 205 -5.65 -22.68 -4.61
N VAL A 206 -5.52 -23.64 -5.52
CA VAL A 206 -4.88 -23.41 -6.82
C VAL A 206 -5.63 -22.36 -7.64
N ASP A 207 -6.96 -22.36 -7.63
CA ASP A 207 -7.76 -21.33 -8.29
C ASP A 207 -7.51 -19.94 -7.69
N VAL A 208 -7.45 -19.84 -6.35
CA VAL A 208 -7.11 -18.58 -5.65
C VAL A 208 -5.71 -18.12 -6.03
N LEU A 209 -4.73 -19.01 -6.02
CA LEU A 209 -3.34 -18.70 -6.38
C LEU A 209 -3.22 -18.25 -7.84
N SER A 210 -3.88 -18.91 -8.77
CA SER A 210 -3.82 -18.59 -10.20
C SER A 210 -4.24 -17.15 -10.53
N LEU A 211 -5.18 -16.62 -9.74
CA LEU A 211 -5.63 -15.23 -9.86
C LEU A 211 -4.74 -14.27 -9.04
N SER A 212 -4.39 -14.67 -7.82
CA SER A 212 -3.70 -13.79 -6.86
C SER A 212 -2.23 -13.60 -7.17
N VAL A 213 -1.56 -14.57 -7.82
CA VAL A 213 -0.14 -14.47 -8.19
C VAL A 213 0.15 -13.24 -9.06
N TRP A 214 -0.75 -12.92 -9.97
CA TRP A 214 -0.62 -11.73 -10.82
C TRP A 214 -0.78 -10.43 -10.04
N SER A 215 -1.66 -10.42 -9.03
CA SER A 215 -1.82 -9.30 -8.11
C SER A 215 -0.61 -9.15 -7.18
N MET A 216 0.02 -10.26 -6.77
CA MET A 216 1.28 -10.23 -6.01
C MET A 216 2.40 -9.62 -6.83
N LEU A 217 2.59 -10.06 -8.07
CA LEU A 217 3.61 -9.53 -8.99
C LEU A 217 3.34 -8.06 -9.30
N HIS A 218 2.07 -7.68 -9.52
CA HIS A 218 1.67 -6.29 -9.72
C HIS A 218 2.06 -5.43 -8.51
N ALA A 219 1.72 -5.84 -7.29
CA ALA A 219 2.02 -5.09 -6.08
C ALA A 219 3.53 -4.96 -5.84
N PHE A 220 4.30 -6.01 -6.10
CA PHE A 220 5.76 -5.98 -5.99
C PHE A 220 6.40 -5.03 -7.00
N ILE A 221 6.02 -5.13 -8.27
CA ILE A 221 6.57 -4.26 -9.33
C ILE A 221 6.14 -2.80 -9.16
N SER A 222 4.99 -2.52 -8.53
CA SER A 222 4.52 -1.15 -8.32
C SER A 222 5.46 -0.30 -7.44
N VAL A 223 6.37 -0.92 -6.70
CA VAL A 223 7.38 -0.23 -5.88
C VAL A 223 8.54 0.27 -6.75
N ALA A 224 8.85 -0.40 -7.87
CA ALA A 224 10.02 -0.09 -8.71
C ALA A 224 10.01 1.35 -9.29
N PRO A 225 8.90 1.88 -9.86
CA PRO A 225 8.86 3.25 -10.35
C PRO A 225 9.21 4.27 -9.28
N TRP A 226 8.76 4.04 -8.06
CA TRP A 226 9.02 4.92 -6.92
C TRP A 226 10.50 4.98 -6.55
N LEU A 227 11.19 3.82 -6.47
CA LEU A 227 12.62 3.75 -6.19
C LEU A 227 13.44 4.40 -7.31
N LEU A 228 13.13 4.07 -8.56
CA LEU A 228 13.88 4.54 -9.72
C LEU A 228 13.71 6.05 -9.97
N PHE A 229 12.58 6.63 -9.57
CA PHE A 229 12.40 8.07 -9.55
C PHE A 229 13.39 8.76 -8.62
N PHE A 230 13.58 8.25 -7.39
CA PHE A 230 14.54 8.83 -6.46
C PHE A 230 15.98 8.75 -6.97
N VAL A 231 16.34 7.64 -7.61
CA VAL A 231 17.66 7.50 -8.26
C VAL A 231 17.83 8.55 -9.37
N ALA A 232 16.81 8.79 -10.19
CA ALA A 232 16.87 9.80 -11.25
C ALA A 232 16.98 11.23 -10.68
N VAL A 233 16.29 11.54 -9.59
CA VAL A 233 16.32 12.87 -8.95
C VAL A 233 17.61 13.11 -8.18
N GLU A 234 18.25 12.08 -7.63
CA GLU A 234 19.54 12.20 -6.95
C GLU A 234 20.61 12.82 -7.87
N HIS A 235 20.56 12.53 -9.17
CA HIS A 235 21.48 13.09 -10.17
C HIS A 235 21.25 14.58 -10.44
N LEU A 236 20.09 15.15 -10.05
CA LEU A 236 19.81 16.59 -10.20
C LEU A 236 20.50 17.44 -9.12
N GLY A 237 20.66 16.88 -7.92
CA GLY A 237 21.31 17.57 -6.80
C GLY A 237 20.66 17.32 -5.45
N LYS A 238 21.34 17.80 -4.40
CA LYS A 238 20.87 17.60 -3.01
C LYS A 238 19.61 18.39 -2.69
N THR A 239 19.47 19.59 -3.25
CA THR A 239 18.32 20.48 -3.04
C THR A 239 17.06 19.86 -3.68
N GLU A 240 17.17 19.41 -4.93
CA GLU A 240 16.08 18.76 -5.67
C GLU A 240 15.64 17.47 -5.00
N LEU A 241 16.60 16.69 -4.48
CA LEU A 241 16.31 15.48 -3.72
C LEU A 241 15.55 15.81 -2.43
N ALA A 242 15.95 16.85 -1.69
CA ALA A 242 15.26 17.30 -0.47
C ALA A 242 13.84 17.75 -0.77
N ILE A 243 13.64 18.59 -1.80
CA ILE A 243 12.32 19.04 -2.24
C ILE A 243 11.46 17.85 -2.66
N SER A 244 12.02 16.90 -3.40
CA SER A 244 11.32 15.68 -3.82
C SER A 244 10.85 14.86 -2.61
N ASN A 245 11.68 14.69 -1.60
CA ASN A 245 11.31 13.97 -0.37
C ASN A 245 10.14 14.64 0.36
N ILE A 246 10.17 15.97 0.50
CA ILE A 246 9.09 16.73 1.14
C ILE A 246 7.78 16.58 0.36
N THR A 247 7.81 16.84 -0.94
CA THR A 247 6.62 16.81 -1.79
C THR A 247 6.01 15.42 -1.84
N ARG A 248 6.83 14.37 -1.89
CA ARG A 248 6.36 12.97 -1.89
C ARG A 248 5.81 12.53 -0.53
N SER A 249 6.38 13.01 0.57
CA SER A 249 5.85 12.72 1.90
C SER A 249 4.42 13.25 2.05
N VAL A 250 4.17 14.46 1.56
CA VAL A 250 2.81 15.03 1.55
C VAL A 250 1.91 14.29 0.55
N SER A 251 2.41 14.00 -0.64
CA SER A 251 1.70 13.24 -1.67
C SER A 251 1.27 11.84 -1.20
N ALA A 252 2.04 11.20 -0.33
CA ALA A 252 1.71 9.89 0.22
C ALA A 252 0.35 9.88 0.95
N VAL A 253 -0.02 10.97 1.61
CA VAL A 253 -1.34 11.12 2.26
C VAL A 253 -2.46 11.05 1.21
N PHE A 254 -2.31 11.77 0.10
CA PHE A 254 -3.26 11.76 -1.02
C PHE A 254 -3.30 10.40 -1.73
N PHE A 255 -2.14 9.74 -1.84
CA PHE A 255 -2.07 8.40 -2.42
C PHE A 255 -2.83 7.36 -1.59
N VAL A 256 -2.84 7.47 -0.26
CA VAL A 256 -3.68 6.61 0.61
C VAL A 256 -5.15 6.78 0.27
N ILE A 257 -5.60 8.01 0.01
CA ILE A 257 -6.99 8.29 -0.39
C ILE A 257 -7.29 7.64 -1.75
N VAL A 258 -6.43 7.88 -2.76
CA VAL A 258 -6.55 7.27 -4.10
C VAL A 258 -6.63 5.75 -4.01
N ASN A 259 -5.70 5.13 -3.26
CA ASN A 259 -5.64 3.67 -3.14
C ASN A 259 -6.87 3.09 -2.44
N SER A 260 -7.42 3.80 -1.46
CA SER A 260 -8.65 3.38 -0.77
C SER A 260 -9.84 3.33 -1.73
N PHE A 261 -10.03 4.35 -2.56
CA PHE A 261 -11.07 4.38 -3.60
C PHE A 261 -10.83 3.33 -4.67
N ALA A 262 -9.58 3.15 -5.10
CA ALA A 262 -9.21 2.18 -6.12
C ALA A 262 -9.50 0.73 -5.67
N VAL A 263 -9.05 0.33 -4.49
CA VAL A 263 -9.29 -1.02 -3.95
C VAL A 263 -10.78 -1.28 -3.73
N THR A 264 -11.52 -0.26 -3.25
CA THR A 264 -12.98 -0.34 -3.10
C THR A 264 -13.66 -0.56 -4.45
N THR A 265 -13.19 0.11 -5.51
CA THR A 265 -13.71 -0.08 -6.87
C THR A 265 -13.56 -1.54 -7.32
N GLY A 266 -12.40 -2.14 -7.12
CA GLY A 266 -12.16 -3.55 -7.47
C GLY A 266 -13.16 -4.50 -6.81
N SER A 267 -13.47 -4.28 -5.53
CA SER A 267 -14.43 -5.07 -4.79
C SER A 267 -15.86 -4.88 -5.28
N LEU A 268 -16.29 -3.62 -5.46
CA LEU A 268 -17.65 -3.31 -5.95
C LEU A 268 -17.89 -3.82 -7.37
N VAL A 269 -16.90 -3.67 -8.25
CA VAL A 269 -16.97 -4.20 -9.63
C VAL A 269 -17.07 -5.72 -9.60
N SER A 270 -16.28 -6.40 -8.75
CA SER A 270 -16.34 -7.86 -8.66
C SER A 270 -17.68 -8.36 -8.13
N ASN A 271 -18.26 -7.69 -7.13
CA ASN A 271 -19.62 -7.97 -6.65
C ASN A 271 -20.67 -7.76 -7.76
N ALA A 272 -20.63 -6.65 -8.50
CA ALA A 272 -21.56 -6.36 -9.58
C ALA A 272 -21.48 -7.41 -10.71
N ILE A 273 -20.27 -7.84 -11.07
CA ILE A 273 -20.07 -8.91 -12.06
C ILE A 273 -20.61 -10.25 -11.53
N GLY A 274 -20.42 -10.55 -10.26
CA GLY A 274 -21.00 -11.73 -9.61
C GLY A 274 -22.53 -11.71 -9.67
N ALA A 275 -23.15 -10.54 -9.46
CA ALA A 275 -24.60 -10.34 -9.59
C ALA A 275 -25.11 -10.34 -11.04
N GLY A 276 -24.24 -10.48 -12.05
CA GLY A 276 -24.59 -10.41 -13.47
C GLY A 276 -24.71 -9.00 -14.05
N GLU A 277 -24.44 -7.95 -13.26
CA GLU A 277 -24.62 -6.54 -13.62
C GLU A 277 -23.38 -5.96 -14.31
N ARG A 278 -22.94 -6.50 -15.44
CA ARG A 278 -21.73 -6.02 -16.14
C ARG A 278 -21.77 -4.53 -16.50
N ARG A 279 -22.93 -4.02 -16.89
CA ARG A 279 -23.14 -2.61 -17.27
C ARG A 279 -22.94 -1.64 -16.08
N ALA A 280 -22.97 -2.13 -14.84
CA ALA A 280 -22.76 -1.31 -13.66
C ALA A 280 -21.29 -0.88 -13.47
N VAL A 281 -20.32 -1.52 -14.15
CA VAL A 281 -18.89 -1.26 -13.99
C VAL A 281 -18.55 0.22 -14.18
N PHE A 282 -18.92 0.83 -15.29
CA PHE A 282 -18.67 2.26 -15.55
C PHE A 282 -19.45 3.19 -14.62
N ILE A 283 -20.66 2.78 -14.21
CA ILE A 283 -21.48 3.55 -13.25
C ILE A 283 -20.77 3.58 -11.89
N ILE A 284 -20.26 2.44 -11.42
CA ILE A 284 -19.48 2.32 -10.19
C ILE A 284 -18.23 3.20 -10.27
N CYS A 285 -17.43 3.06 -11.33
CA CYS A 285 -16.24 3.90 -11.52
C CYS A 285 -16.56 5.39 -11.47
N ARG A 286 -17.61 5.83 -12.17
CA ARG A 286 -18.02 7.25 -12.20
C ARG A 286 -18.47 7.74 -10.82
N LYS A 287 -19.21 6.94 -10.05
CA LYS A 287 -19.63 7.29 -8.69
C LYS A 287 -18.40 7.41 -7.77
N ILE A 288 -17.48 6.45 -7.84
CA ILE A 288 -16.24 6.47 -7.04
C ILE A 288 -15.37 7.67 -7.40
N LEU A 289 -15.21 7.99 -8.69
CA LEU A 289 -14.47 9.18 -9.12
C LEU A 289 -15.09 10.49 -8.58
N ARG A 290 -16.41 10.62 -8.63
CA ARG A 290 -17.09 11.80 -8.06
C ARG A 290 -16.83 11.93 -6.57
N LEU A 291 -16.96 10.83 -5.80
CA LEU A 291 -16.68 10.82 -4.37
C LEU A 291 -15.20 11.10 -4.08
N GLY A 292 -14.29 10.49 -4.83
CA GLY A 292 -12.86 10.72 -4.68
C GLY A 292 -12.45 12.16 -4.95
N TYR A 293 -12.99 12.78 -6.01
CA TYR A 293 -12.74 14.19 -6.30
C TYR A 293 -13.38 15.13 -5.27
N SER A 294 -14.59 14.84 -4.80
CA SER A 294 -15.24 15.67 -3.77
C SER A 294 -14.52 15.61 -2.43
N ALA A 295 -13.83 14.50 -2.13
CA ALA A 295 -13.00 14.38 -0.93
C ALA A 295 -11.60 14.97 -1.11
N GLY A 296 -10.96 14.72 -2.27
CA GLY A 296 -9.56 15.08 -2.48
C GLY A 296 -9.33 16.54 -2.83
N PHE A 297 -10.17 17.16 -3.71
CA PHE A 297 -9.94 18.54 -4.13
C PHE A 297 -10.00 19.59 -3.01
N PRO A 298 -10.93 19.52 -2.05
CA PRO A 298 -10.90 20.44 -0.92
C PRO A 298 -9.62 20.30 -0.09
N LEU A 299 -9.12 19.07 0.13
CA LEU A 299 -7.88 18.83 0.85
C LEU A 299 -6.67 19.35 0.07
N ILE A 300 -6.63 19.19 -1.26
CA ILE A 300 -5.59 19.78 -2.12
C ILE A 300 -5.64 21.29 -2.04
N GLY A 301 -6.82 21.90 -2.10
CA GLY A 301 -6.99 23.35 -1.97
C GLY A 301 -6.43 23.86 -0.64
N VAL A 302 -6.76 23.21 0.47
CA VAL A 302 -6.20 23.53 1.79
C VAL A 302 -4.68 23.35 1.80
N ALA A 303 -4.15 22.24 1.27
CA ALA A 303 -2.72 21.98 1.24
C ALA A 303 -1.96 23.02 0.39
N VAL A 304 -2.51 23.48 -0.73
CA VAL A 304 -1.91 24.53 -1.56
C VAL A 304 -1.98 25.89 -0.87
N CYS A 305 -3.10 26.24 -0.22
CA CYS A 305 -3.23 27.52 0.52
C CYS A 305 -2.25 27.60 1.69
N TYR A 306 -2.04 26.49 2.42
CA TYR A 306 -1.15 26.42 3.58
C TYR A 306 0.22 25.80 3.24
N ASN A 307 0.67 25.86 1.98
CA ASN A 307 1.91 25.22 1.52
C ASN A 307 3.14 25.59 2.35
N ARG A 308 3.33 26.87 2.67
CA ARG A 308 4.47 27.34 3.48
C ARG A 308 4.49 26.70 4.87
N LEU A 309 3.33 26.56 5.51
CA LEU A 309 3.23 25.95 6.82
C LEU A 309 3.51 24.44 6.73
N ILE A 310 2.99 23.78 5.71
CA ILE A 310 3.19 22.33 5.52
C ILE A 310 4.65 22.03 5.17
N ILE A 311 5.28 22.81 4.28
CA ILE A 311 6.68 22.63 3.92
C ILE A 311 7.57 23.01 5.12
N GLY A 312 7.21 24.06 5.89
CA GLY A 312 7.92 24.50 7.10
C GLY A 312 7.95 23.47 8.24
N ILE A 313 7.06 22.44 8.23
CA ILE A 313 7.17 21.30 9.14
C ILE A 313 8.44 20.46 8.86
N TYR A 314 8.92 20.48 7.61
CA TYR A 314 10.06 19.67 7.16
C TYR A 314 11.38 20.45 7.10
N THR A 315 11.34 21.78 6.98
CA THR A 315 12.53 22.60 6.82
C THR A 315 12.32 24.03 7.28
N ASP A 316 13.31 24.60 7.98
CA ASP A 316 13.34 26.01 8.36
C ASP A 316 14.00 26.90 7.28
N ASN A 317 14.45 26.30 6.17
CA ASN A 317 15.12 27.03 5.09
C ASN A 317 14.08 27.70 4.16
N GLU A 318 13.98 29.04 4.26
CA GLU A 318 13.03 29.83 3.46
C GLU A 318 13.26 29.68 1.95
N LEU A 319 14.52 29.63 1.49
CA LEU A 319 14.85 29.48 0.07
C LEU A 319 14.36 28.14 -0.46
N LEU A 320 14.55 27.06 0.31
CA LEU A 320 14.06 25.72 -0.05
C LEU A 320 12.54 25.68 -0.05
N THR A 321 11.88 26.37 0.87
CA THR A 321 10.41 26.48 0.92
C THR A 321 9.86 27.18 -0.33
N GLU A 322 10.51 28.22 -0.80
CA GLU A 322 10.11 28.94 -2.01
C GLU A 322 10.31 28.08 -3.28
N GLN A 323 11.47 27.44 -3.41
CA GLN A 323 11.77 26.55 -4.54
C GLN A 323 10.87 25.29 -4.57
N ALA A 324 10.40 24.81 -3.42
CA ALA A 324 9.53 23.67 -3.31
C ALA A 324 8.09 23.94 -3.78
N PHE A 325 7.64 25.18 -3.89
CA PHE A 325 6.24 25.53 -4.18
C PHE A 325 5.75 24.91 -5.50
N ILE A 326 6.46 25.12 -6.61
CA ILE A 326 6.05 24.60 -7.93
C ILE A 326 6.07 23.07 -7.93
N PRO A 327 7.14 22.35 -7.52
CA PRO A 327 7.14 20.91 -7.37
C PRO A 327 6.00 20.37 -6.48
N PHE A 328 5.70 21.05 -5.39
CA PHE A 328 4.62 20.71 -4.48
C PHE A 328 3.25 20.76 -5.16
N VAL A 329 2.95 21.86 -5.85
CA VAL A 329 1.67 22.02 -6.58
C VAL A 329 1.56 20.97 -7.70
N VAL A 330 2.63 20.77 -8.48
CA VAL A 330 2.68 19.74 -9.52
C VAL A 330 2.37 18.37 -8.94
N THR A 331 3.03 17.99 -7.84
CA THR A 331 2.81 16.69 -7.21
C THR A 331 1.38 16.51 -6.72
N LEU A 332 0.77 17.53 -6.11
CA LEU A 332 -0.62 17.45 -5.64
C LEU A 332 -1.64 17.39 -6.79
N LEU A 333 -1.40 18.13 -7.87
CA LEU A 333 -2.28 18.09 -9.06
C LEU A 333 -2.27 16.72 -9.75
N ASN A 334 -1.22 15.92 -9.56
CA ASN A 334 -1.19 14.52 -10.03
C ASN A 334 -2.39 13.71 -9.53
N TYR A 335 -2.98 14.06 -8.39
CA TYR A 335 -4.20 13.43 -7.88
C TYR A 335 -5.33 13.38 -8.92
N THR A 336 -5.45 14.41 -9.75
CA THR A 336 -6.47 14.52 -10.80
C THR A 336 -6.40 13.36 -11.80
N PHE A 337 -5.21 12.88 -12.11
CA PHE A 337 -4.97 11.77 -13.04
C PHE A 337 -4.74 10.44 -12.33
N ALA A 338 -4.18 10.47 -11.14
CA ALA A 338 -3.92 9.28 -10.35
C ALA A 338 -5.22 8.59 -9.92
N LEU A 339 -6.23 9.36 -9.50
CA LEU A 339 -7.51 8.78 -9.09
C LEU A 339 -8.16 7.95 -10.20
N PRO A 340 -8.41 8.45 -11.42
CA PRO A 340 -8.96 7.62 -12.50
C PRO A 340 -8.00 6.51 -12.94
N GLY A 341 -6.69 6.74 -12.96
CA GLY A 341 -5.69 5.72 -13.30
C GLY A 341 -5.85 4.47 -12.44
N TYR A 342 -5.80 4.64 -11.13
CA TYR A 342 -5.91 3.52 -10.20
C TYR A 342 -7.33 2.98 -10.06
N VAL A 343 -8.38 3.80 -10.16
CA VAL A 343 -9.78 3.36 -10.12
C VAL A 343 -10.09 2.44 -11.31
N TYR A 344 -9.75 2.84 -12.54
CA TYR A 344 -10.01 1.99 -13.71
C TYR A 344 -9.10 0.75 -13.75
N LEU A 345 -7.85 0.85 -13.31
CA LEU A 345 -6.96 -0.31 -13.19
C LEU A 345 -7.54 -1.36 -12.23
N ASN A 346 -8.00 -0.92 -11.05
CA ASN A 346 -8.63 -1.82 -10.07
C ASN A 346 -10.00 -2.33 -10.55
N ALA A 347 -10.74 -1.56 -11.37
CA ALA A 347 -11.93 -2.05 -12.02
C ALA A 347 -11.62 -3.23 -12.95
N VAL A 348 -10.55 -3.14 -13.77
CA VAL A 348 -10.07 -4.28 -14.58
C VAL A 348 -9.72 -5.48 -13.69
N GLY A 349 -8.99 -5.25 -12.59
CA GLY A 349 -8.69 -6.30 -11.60
C GLY A 349 -9.96 -6.94 -11.03
N GLY A 350 -10.98 -6.13 -10.70
CA GLY A 350 -12.29 -6.56 -10.21
C GLY A 350 -13.06 -7.47 -11.20
N THR A 351 -12.79 -7.36 -12.50
CA THR A 351 -13.34 -8.33 -13.49
C THR A 351 -12.71 -9.72 -13.37
N GLY A 352 -11.69 -9.91 -12.52
CA GLY A 352 -10.93 -11.15 -12.38
C GLY A 352 -9.78 -11.28 -13.40
N LYS A 353 -9.48 -10.25 -14.17
CA LYS A 353 -8.41 -10.24 -15.18
C LYS A 353 -7.12 -9.63 -14.63
N THR A 354 -6.65 -10.16 -13.50
CA THR A 354 -5.46 -9.67 -12.78
C THR A 354 -4.17 -9.76 -13.61
N ARG A 355 -4.06 -10.74 -14.52
CA ARG A 355 -2.96 -10.80 -15.48
C ARG A 355 -2.91 -9.58 -16.40
N ILE A 356 -4.06 -9.03 -16.78
CA ILE A 356 -4.13 -7.83 -17.62
C ILE A 356 -3.68 -6.60 -16.83
N THR A 357 -4.09 -6.47 -15.57
CA THR A 357 -3.62 -5.36 -14.72
C THR A 357 -2.10 -5.41 -14.51
N PHE A 358 -1.54 -6.60 -14.34
CA PHE A 358 -0.09 -6.78 -14.27
C PHE A 358 0.60 -6.35 -15.56
N LEU A 359 0.10 -6.75 -16.73
CA LEU A 359 0.66 -6.35 -18.02
C LEU A 359 0.58 -4.83 -18.22
N PHE A 360 -0.52 -4.18 -17.82
CA PHE A 360 -0.65 -2.73 -17.87
C PHE A 360 0.37 -2.05 -16.96
N GLN A 361 0.59 -2.58 -15.76
CA GLN A 361 1.62 -2.08 -14.85
C GLN A 361 3.02 -2.17 -15.48
N VAL A 362 3.38 -3.32 -16.04
CA VAL A 362 4.69 -3.55 -16.65
C VAL A 362 4.90 -2.63 -17.85
N THR A 363 3.95 -2.58 -18.79
CA THR A 363 4.07 -1.72 -19.99
C THR A 363 4.18 -0.25 -19.63
N THR A 364 3.37 0.20 -18.66
CA THR A 364 3.42 1.58 -18.18
C THR A 364 4.75 1.88 -17.49
N THR A 365 5.25 0.94 -16.66
CA THR A 365 6.56 1.09 -15.99
C THR A 365 7.69 1.20 -17.01
N VAL A 366 7.70 0.39 -18.06
CA VAL A 366 8.74 0.47 -19.13
C VAL A 366 8.70 1.84 -19.81
N VAL A 367 7.53 2.33 -20.19
CA VAL A 367 7.39 3.66 -20.82
C VAL A 367 7.82 4.78 -19.85
N TYR A 368 7.44 4.67 -18.59
CA TYR A 368 7.83 5.60 -17.53
C TYR A 368 9.35 5.68 -17.36
N LEU A 369 10.01 4.52 -17.31
CA LEU A 369 11.48 4.44 -17.20
C LEU A 369 12.18 4.99 -18.44
N GLY A 370 11.64 4.72 -19.63
CA GLY A 370 12.12 5.30 -20.87
C GLY A 370 12.04 6.83 -20.87
N TYR A 371 10.94 7.39 -20.35
CA TYR A 371 10.78 8.82 -20.22
C TYR A 371 11.72 9.43 -19.16
N LEU A 372 11.89 8.79 -18.01
CA LEU A 372 12.86 9.24 -16.99
C LEU A 372 14.30 9.19 -17.52
N TYR A 373 14.66 8.12 -18.23
CA TYR A 373 15.98 8.01 -18.86
C TYR A 373 16.19 9.13 -19.88
N TRP A 374 15.21 9.40 -20.72
CA TRP A 374 15.28 10.49 -21.70
C TRP A 374 15.45 11.86 -21.02
N LEU A 375 14.70 12.13 -19.95
CA LEU A 375 14.86 13.36 -19.16
C LEU A 375 16.27 13.48 -18.58
N SER A 376 16.80 12.40 -18.02
CA SER A 376 18.14 12.39 -17.40
C SER A 376 19.27 12.49 -18.40
N ALA A 377 19.17 11.82 -19.56
CA ALA A 377 20.26 11.73 -20.53
C ALA A 377 20.25 12.87 -21.58
N CYS A 378 19.06 13.41 -21.91
CA CYS A 378 18.90 14.31 -23.04
C CYS A 378 18.48 15.73 -22.66
N THR A 379 18.17 16.00 -21.38
CA THR A 379 17.64 17.31 -20.97
C THR A 379 18.28 17.77 -19.66
N HIS A 380 18.32 19.12 -19.49
CA HIS A 380 18.60 19.75 -18.19
C HIS A 380 17.28 20.19 -17.53
N ALA A 381 16.34 19.22 -17.39
CA ALA A 381 15.01 19.49 -16.93
C ALA A 381 14.97 19.80 -15.42
N SER A 382 14.09 20.71 -15.01
CA SER A 382 13.85 21.00 -13.59
C SER A 382 13.13 19.86 -12.89
N LEU A 383 13.19 19.81 -11.55
CA LEU A 383 12.47 18.81 -10.74
C LEU A 383 10.98 18.74 -11.08
N ALA A 384 10.34 19.89 -11.33
CA ALA A 384 8.93 19.94 -11.70
C ALA A 384 8.62 19.14 -12.98
N ILE A 385 9.54 19.11 -13.94
CA ILE A 385 9.38 18.31 -15.17
C ILE A 385 9.57 16.82 -14.87
N TYR A 386 10.53 16.43 -14.02
CA TYR A 386 10.68 15.05 -13.58
C TYR A 386 9.41 14.52 -12.89
N LEU A 387 8.73 15.36 -12.10
CA LEU A 387 7.47 15.00 -11.45
C LEU A 387 6.34 14.76 -12.46
N THR A 388 6.40 15.34 -13.67
CA THR A 388 5.41 15.06 -14.73
C THR A 388 5.49 13.62 -15.25
N ALA A 389 6.57 12.91 -15.03
CA ALA A 389 6.65 11.49 -15.37
C ALA A 389 5.57 10.66 -14.64
N GLU A 390 5.18 11.06 -13.45
CA GLU A 390 4.08 10.40 -12.73
C GLU A 390 2.72 10.63 -13.39
N TYR A 391 2.51 11.79 -14.02
CA TYR A 391 1.31 12.04 -14.83
C TYR A 391 1.23 11.09 -16.02
N LEU A 392 2.36 10.96 -16.76
CA LEU A 392 2.45 10.01 -17.86
C LEU A 392 2.10 8.60 -17.40
N PHE A 393 2.66 8.17 -16.26
CA PHE A 393 2.40 6.86 -15.68
C PHE A 393 0.92 6.61 -15.42
N VAL A 394 0.25 7.50 -14.69
CA VAL A 394 -1.16 7.30 -14.30
C VAL A 394 -2.12 7.52 -15.45
N ILE A 395 -1.82 8.40 -16.41
CA ILE A 395 -2.61 8.62 -17.63
C ILE A 395 -2.56 7.36 -18.51
N LEU A 396 -1.39 6.76 -18.70
CA LEU A 396 -1.27 5.51 -19.47
C LEU A 396 -2.05 4.37 -18.81
N LEU A 397 -1.99 4.23 -17.48
CA LEU A 397 -2.81 3.26 -16.75
C LEU A 397 -4.30 3.49 -16.98
N ALA A 398 -4.75 4.74 -16.92
CA ALA A 398 -6.15 5.09 -17.18
C ALA A 398 -6.58 4.72 -18.60
N LEU A 399 -5.79 5.14 -19.60
CA LEU A 399 -6.10 4.91 -21.02
C LEU A 399 -6.19 3.42 -21.35
N GLN A 400 -5.17 2.63 -20.94
CA GLN A 400 -5.14 1.17 -21.17
C GLN A 400 -6.34 0.49 -20.51
N SER A 401 -6.65 0.87 -19.27
CA SER A 401 -7.74 0.28 -18.49
C SER A 401 -9.11 0.63 -19.07
N VAL A 402 -9.36 1.89 -19.42
CA VAL A 402 -10.62 2.36 -20.03
C VAL A 402 -10.82 1.71 -21.40
N PHE A 403 -9.77 1.66 -22.23
CA PHE A 403 -9.83 1.02 -23.55
C PHE A 403 -10.19 -0.46 -23.42
N TYR A 404 -9.56 -1.18 -22.48
CA TYR A 404 -9.86 -2.60 -22.22
C TYR A 404 -11.30 -2.80 -21.77
N LEU A 405 -11.78 -2.02 -20.80
CA LEU A 405 -13.16 -2.15 -20.30
C LEU A 405 -14.19 -1.87 -21.40
N ARG A 406 -13.97 -0.85 -22.25
CA ARG A 406 -14.83 -0.55 -23.39
C ARG A 406 -14.81 -1.66 -24.44
N SER A 407 -13.64 -2.22 -24.78
CA SER A 407 -13.52 -3.27 -25.79
C SER A 407 -14.20 -4.57 -25.38
N LYS A 408 -14.39 -4.81 -24.09
CA LYS A 408 -15.06 -5.98 -23.51
C LYS A 408 -16.54 -5.73 -23.16
N GLN A 409 -17.09 -4.56 -23.50
CA GLN A 409 -18.48 -4.16 -23.28
C GLN A 409 -18.95 -4.31 -21.82
N TYR A 410 -18.09 -3.89 -20.89
CA TYR A 410 -18.47 -3.77 -19.49
C TYR A 410 -19.30 -2.50 -19.26
#